data_6cc820752cdab4c3b7dc65bdeae49a08
#
_entry.id   6cc820752cdab4c3b7dc65bdeae49a08
#
_cell.length_a   1.000
_cell.length_b   1.000
_cell.length_c   1.000
_cell.angle_alpha   90.00
_cell.angle_beta   90.00
_cell.angle_gamma   90.00
#
_symmetry.space_group_name_H-M   'P 1'
#
loop_
_entity.id
_entity.type
_entity.pdbx_description
1 polymer ?
#
loop_
_entity_poly.entity_id
_entity_poly.type
_entity_poly.pdbx_seq_one_letter_code
_entity_poly.pdbx_strand_id
1 'polypeptide(L)'
;MSKHENIIMDERICSRFAMVIGFLKELKEVWSRQHINWRTVVIRQVFKRFFDQMTAQYTNIYIRELGASAVELGAVNSASGLGRAIVSLPLGIIRDIYSVRKVYLFGVALLSLSPLLYALAYRWEFAVPAILISGLCMGLGSCVMYCDLSLPNEDRATGKALCEGIGALPTLFAPATAAFLVTLFGGMDTDGIRPLFWLQFAAQVILLIFVYLKVSELERPKRDAKLANVLRDFGEIFRRGTATKRWLLFLSLNLFTGTILSTFMYPFAHEVKGADQFIIGGITTAMILTEALFSTPLGRLADKMGRKKMFYILTPLFSLANIVLVIAPSPNWLLLAGLLMGFRTVSMFAYGSMTPELVPRDCIGRWRGIIGFFTGLVSIPAPIIGGFIWEHLGPEWVFIIIVAIDLVIRMPLLYTVPETLDRNRNAES
;
A
#
# COMPACT_ATOMS: atom_id res chain seq x y z
N MET A 1 37.38 -25.39 13.55
CA MET A 1 36.05 -25.89 13.14
C MET A 1 36.16 -27.34 12.78
N SER A 2 35.47 -28.21 13.50
CA SER A 2 35.63 -29.67 13.38
C SER A 2 34.87 -30.20 12.15
N LYS A 3 35.33 -31.33 11.60
CA LYS A 3 34.70 -32.04 10.48
C LYS A 3 33.21 -32.36 10.74
N HIS A 4 32.80 -32.41 12.00
CA HIS A 4 31.42 -32.61 12.45
C HIS A 4 30.53 -31.39 12.27
N GLU A 5 31.05 -30.15 12.46
CA GLU A 5 30.28 -28.93 12.26
C GLU A 5 29.98 -28.68 10.78
N ASN A 6 30.88 -29.05 9.89
CA ASN A 6 30.67 -28.95 8.44
C ASN A 6 29.60 -29.94 7.92
N ILE A 7 29.52 -31.14 8.47
CA ILE A 7 28.51 -32.15 8.09
C ILE A 7 27.12 -31.72 8.55
N ILE A 8 26.98 -31.18 9.77
CA ILE A 8 25.71 -30.68 10.32
C ILE A 8 25.24 -29.42 9.56
N MET A 9 26.18 -28.60 9.10
CA MET A 9 25.87 -27.40 8.31
C MET A 9 25.39 -27.77 6.91
N ASP A 10 26.01 -28.80 6.27
CA ASP A 10 25.61 -29.32 4.97
C ASP A 10 24.24 -30.02 5.01
N GLU A 11 23.93 -30.80 6.05
CA GLU A 11 22.61 -31.40 6.22
C GLU A 11 21.49 -30.34 6.43
N ARG A 12 21.77 -29.30 7.20
CA ARG A 12 20.82 -28.18 7.40
C ARG A 12 20.61 -27.38 6.12
N ILE A 13 21.65 -27.18 5.32
CA ILE A 13 21.56 -26.53 4.03
C ILE A 13 20.76 -27.38 3.05
N CYS A 14 21.07 -28.69 2.99
CA CYS A 14 20.36 -29.64 2.11
C CYS A 14 18.88 -29.78 2.49
N SER A 15 18.53 -29.82 3.78
CA SER A 15 17.15 -29.87 4.25
C SER A 15 16.38 -28.57 3.94
N ARG A 16 17.03 -27.41 4.05
CA ARG A 16 16.46 -26.12 3.64
C ARG A 16 16.25 -26.04 2.13
N PHE A 17 17.20 -26.52 1.32
CA PHE A 17 17.03 -26.59 -0.14
C PHE A 17 15.90 -27.55 -0.54
N ALA A 18 15.81 -28.72 0.09
CA ALA A 18 14.72 -29.67 -0.14
C ALA A 18 13.35 -29.06 0.23
N MET A 19 13.27 -28.29 1.33
CA MET A 19 12.07 -27.57 1.73
C MET A 19 11.68 -26.49 0.72
N VAL A 20 12.63 -25.71 0.21
CA VAL A 20 12.39 -24.70 -0.82
C VAL A 20 11.93 -25.34 -2.13
N ILE A 21 12.56 -26.44 -2.56
CA ILE A 21 12.16 -27.18 -3.76
C ILE A 21 10.76 -27.78 -3.60
N GLY A 22 10.45 -28.34 -2.42
CA GLY A 22 9.11 -28.83 -2.08
C GLY A 22 8.05 -27.72 -2.17
N PHE A 23 8.35 -26.58 -1.57
CA PHE A 23 7.48 -25.39 -1.64
C PHE A 23 7.29 -24.89 -3.08
N LEU A 24 8.34 -24.82 -3.89
CA LEU A 24 8.23 -24.42 -5.30
C LEU A 24 7.39 -25.41 -6.13
N LYS A 25 7.48 -26.73 -5.84
CA LYS A 25 6.62 -27.74 -6.47
C LYS A 25 5.15 -27.53 -6.09
N GLU A 26 4.87 -27.33 -4.81
CA GLU A 26 3.52 -27.04 -4.31
C GLU A 26 2.94 -25.76 -4.95
N LEU A 27 3.73 -24.70 -5.04
CA LEU A 27 3.34 -23.47 -5.74
C LEU A 27 3.02 -23.72 -7.22
N LYS A 28 3.83 -24.52 -7.91
CA LYS A 28 3.60 -24.90 -9.30
C LYS A 28 2.31 -25.71 -9.45
N GLU A 29 2.03 -26.61 -8.54
CA GLU A 29 0.80 -27.41 -8.53
C GLU A 29 -0.43 -26.52 -8.27
N VAL A 30 -0.39 -25.66 -7.27
CA VAL A 30 -1.45 -24.68 -7.02
C VAL A 30 -1.67 -23.81 -8.26
N TRP A 31 -0.60 -23.29 -8.87
CA TRP A 31 -0.69 -22.52 -10.11
C TRP A 31 -1.36 -23.29 -11.25
N SER A 32 -0.97 -24.55 -11.45
CA SER A 32 -1.43 -25.36 -12.58
C SER A 32 -2.92 -25.73 -12.51
N ARG A 33 -3.47 -25.90 -11.32
CA ARG A 33 -4.89 -26.27 -11.11
C ARG A 33 -5.84 -25.09 -11.04
N GLN A 34 -5.33 -23.84 -10.91
CA GLN A 34 -6.21 -22.68 -10.82
C GLN A 34 -6.80 -22.26 -12.18
N HIS A 35 -7.98 -21.63 -12.10
CA HIS A 35 -8.70 -21.14 -13.29
C HIS A 35 -7.90 -20.08 -14.05
N ILE A 36 -8.07 -20.05 -15.37
CA ILE A 36 -7.36 -19.09 -16.26
C ILE A 36 -7.57 -17.63 -15.85
N ASN A 37 -8.76 -17.27 -15.35
CA ASN A 37 -9.05 -15.92 -14.87
C ASN A 37 -8.09 -15.49 -13.76
N TRP A 38 -7.87 -16.37 -12.76
CA TRP A 38 -6.98 -16.06 -11.65
C TRP A 38 -5.53 -15.89 -12.13
N ARG A 39 -5.03 -16.81 -12.97
CA ARG A 39 -3.67 -16.70 -13.53
C ARG A 39 -3.47 -15.39 -14.30
N THR A 40 -4.46 -15.02 -15.14
CA THR A 40 -4.42 -13.78 -15.93
C THR A 40 -4.36 -12.55 -15.03
N VAL A 41 -5.17 -12.51 -13.98
CA VAL A 41 -5.21 -11.38 -13.05
C VAL A 41 -3.93 -11.29 -12.21
N VAL A 42 -3.33 -12.43 -11.83
CA VAL A 42 -2.03 -12.46 -11.12
C VAL A 42 -0.92 -11.94 -12.02
N ILE A 43 -0.81 -12.41 -13.27
CA ILE A 43 0.19 -11.93 -14.22
C ILE A 43 0.05 -10.41 -14.41
N ARG A 44 -1.17 -9.93 -14.64
CA ARG A 44 -1.40 -8.48 -14.71
C ARG A 44 -0.94 -7.75 -13.45
N GLN A 45 -1.23 -8.28 -12.27
CA GLN A 45 -0.87 -7.65 -10.99
C GLN A 45 0.65 -7.51 -10.81
N VAL A 46 1.41 -8.52 -11.23
CA VAL A 46 2.88 -8.52 -11.21
C VAL A 46 3.44 -7.37 -12.04
N PHE A 47 3.04 -7.29 -13.31
CA PHE A 47 3.51 -6.23 -14.20
C PHE A 47 2.99 -4.85 -13.79
N LYS A 48 1.71 -4.75 -13.40
CA LYS A 48 1.15 -3.51 -12.88
C LYS A 48 1.96 -2.97 -11.72
N ARG A 49 2.28 -3.80 -10.71
CA ARG A 49 3.06 -3.39 -9.55
C ARG A 49 4.45 -2.91 -9.92
N PHE A 50 5.10 -3.58 -10.87
CA PHE A 50 6.41 -3.17 -11.34
C PHE A 50 6.38 -1.75 -11.93
N PHE A 51 5.48 -1.48 -12.87
CA PHE A 51 5.38 -0.16 -13.51
C PHE A 51 4.84 0.92 -12.56
N ASP A 52 3.90 0.59 -11.69
CA ASP A 52 3.45 1.54 -10.67
C ASP A 52 4.58 1.92 -9.71
N GLN A 53 5.42 0.95 -9.31
CA GLN A 53 6.56 1.20 -8.43
C GLN A 53 7.66 2.04 -9.11
N MET A 54 7.85 1.91 -10.42
CA MET A 54 8.79 2.75 -11.17
C MET A 54 8.42 4.23 -11.09
N THR A 55 7.14 4.57 -11.15
CA THR A 55 6.68 5.96 -11.17
C THR A 55 6.38 6.53 -9.78
N ALA A 56 6.00 5.68 -8.81
CA ALA A 56 5.49 6.12 -7.51
C ALA A 56 6.42 7.08 -6.76
N GLN A 57 7.70 6.82 -6.76
CA GLN A 57 8.70 7.64 -6.06
C GLN A 57 8.97 8.99 -6.75
N TYR A 58 8.73 9.08 -8.06
CA TYR A 58 8.97 10.30 -8.84
C TYR A 58 7.71 11.16 -9.02
N THR A 59 6.52 10.63 -8.76
CA THR A 59 5.24 11.33 -9.03
C THR A 59 5.15 12.69 -8.32
N ASN A 60 5.47 12.75 -7.03
CA ASN A 60 5.40 14.00 -6.28
C ASN A 60 6.54 14.97 -6.63
N ILE A 61 7.72 14.46 -6.96
CA ILE A 61 8.83 15.28 -7.50
C ILE A 61 8.41 15.87 -8.84
N TYR A 62 7.85 15.06 -9.75
CA TYR A 62 7.36 15.51 -11.04
C TYR A 62 6.30 16.61 -10.94
N ILE A 63 5.36 16.51 -10.00
CA ILE A 63 4.36 17.57 -9.74
C ILE A 63 5.03 18.87 -9.28
N ARG A 64 6.06 18.77 -8.44
CA ARG A 64 6.87 19.92 -8.00
C ARG A 64 7.63 20.55 -9.17
N GLU A 65 8.27 19.75 -10.01
CA GLU A 65 8.96 20.19 -11.23
C GLU A 65 8.01 20.83 -12.27
N LEU A 66 6.72 20.46 -12.27
CA LEU A 66 5.68 21.14 -13.06
C LEU A 66 5.26 22.50 -12.48
N GLY A 67 5.90 22.95 -11.40
CA GLY A 67 5.73 24.27 -10.81
C GLY A 67 4.72 24.34 -9.65
N ALA A 68 4.30 23.21 -9.07
CA ALA A 68 3.42 23.21 -7.90
C ALA A 68 4.18 23.71 -6.66
N SER A 69 3.54 24.59 -5.86
CA SER A 69 3.98 24.89 -4.50
C SER A 69 3.74 23.68 -3.57
N ALA A 70 4.23 23.73 -2.32
CA ALA A 70 4.00 22.62 -1.40
C ALA A 70 2.53 22.49 -1.00
N VAL A 71 1.79 23.61 -0.88
CA VAL A 71 0.35 23.60 -0.63
C VAL A 71 -0.41 23.02 -1.83
N GLU A 72 -0.04 23.40 -3.05
CA GLU A 72 -0.63 22.88 -4.28
C GLU A 72 -0.35 21.38 -4.45
N LEU A 73 0.87 20.90 -4.16
CA LEU A 73 1.18 19.48 -4.10
C LEU A 73 0.28 18.75 -3.09
N GLY A 74 0.07 19.36 -1.94
CA GLY A 74 -0.88 18.88 -0.93
C GLY A 74 -2.30 18.79 -1.47
N ALA A 75 -2.78 19.83 -2.17
CA ALA A 75 -4.11 19.86 -2.78
C ALA A 75 -4.28 18.78 -3.87
N VAL A 76 -3.28 18.59 -4.73
CA VAL A 76 -3.26 17.52 -5.72
C VAL A 76 -3.39 16.15 -5.05
N ASN A 77 -2.59 15.87 -4.03
CA ASN A 77 -2.64 14.58 -3.32
C ASN A 77 -3.95 14.36 -2.56
N SER A 78 -4.60 15.44 -2.10
CA SER A 78 -5.92 15.37 -1.46
C SER A 78 -7.02 14.87 -2.40
N ALA A 79 -6.89 15.09 -3.72
CA ALA A 79 -7.82 14.56 -4.71
C ALA A 79 -7.87 13.01 -4.71
N SER A 80 -6.78 12.32 -4.38
CA SER A 80 -6.80 10.86 -4.19
C SER A 80 -7.70 10.43 -3.02
N GLY A 81 -7.62 11.14 -1.90
CA GLY A 81 -8.48 10.93 -0.73
C GLY A 81 -9.95 11.14 -1.07
N LEU A 82 -10.25 12.22 -1.80
CA LEU A 82 -11.60 12.53 -2.28
C LEU A 82 -12.14 11.42 -3.19
N GLY A 83 -11.37 10.99 -4.20
CA GLY A 83 -11.75 9.88 -5.08
C GLY A 83 -12.05 8.61 -4.31
N ARG A 84 -11.21 8.27 -3.33
CA ARG A 84 -11.39 7.11 -2.45
C ARG A 84 -12.66 7.22 -1.61
N ALA A 85 -12.92 8.38 -1.01
CA ALA A 85 -14.11 8.61 -0.19
C ALA A 85 -15.40 8.48 -1.02
N ILE A 86 -15.42 9.05 -2.24
CA ILE A 86 -16.56 8.97 -3.16
C ILE A 86 -16.90 7.52 -3.52
N VAL A 87 -15.88 6.70 -3.85
CA VAL A 87 -16.08 5.34 -4.36
C VAL A 87 -16.28 4.32 -3.24
N SER A 88 -15.79 4.56 -2.03
CA SER A 88 -15.76 3.56 -0.95
C SER A 88 -17.15 2.98 -0.61
N LEU A 89 -18.19 3.81 -0.60
CA LEU A 89 -19.55 3.38 -0.29
C LEU A 89 -20.26 2.72 -1.49
N PRO A 90 -20.30 3.33 -2.71
CA PRO A 90 -20.99 2.73 -3.84
C PRO A 90 -20.27 1.51 -4.44
N LEU A 91 -18.98 1.32 -4.17
CA LEU A 91 -18.19 0.23 -4.74
C LEU A 91 -18.77 -1.16 -4.44
N GLY A 92 -19.27 -1.37 -3.23
CA GLY A 92 -19.95 -2.61 -2.84
C GLY A 92 -21.18 -2.86 -3.71
N ILE A 93 -22.01 -1.83 -3.89
CA ILE A 93 -23.26 -1.89 -4.69
C ILE A 93 -22.93 -2.11 -6.16
N ILE A 94 -21.97 -1.35 -6.71
CA ILE A 94 -21.54 -1.50 -8.11
C ILE A 94 -21.09 -2.94 -8.38
N ARG A 95 -20.32 -3.52 -7.46
CA ARG A 95 -19.87 -4.91 -7.56
C ARG A 95 -21.00 -5.91 -7.49
N ASP A 96 -22.07 -5.63 -6.75
CA ASP A 96 -23.18 -6.56 -6.59
C ASP A 96 -24.20 -6.48 -7.75
N ILE A 97 -24.33 -5.34 -8.40
CA ILE A 97 -25.28 -5.11 -9.51
C ILE A 97 -24.67 -5.49 -10.87
N TYR A 98 -23.44 -5.08 -11.12
CA TYR A 98 -22.82 -5.24 -12.43
C TYR A 98 -21.97 -6.51 -12.53
N SER A 99 -21.82 -7.00 -13.77
CA SER A 99 -20.93 -8.09 -14.13
C SER A 99 -19.51 -7.87 -13.62
N VAL A 100 -18.92 -8.88 -12.99
CA VAL A 100 -17.57 -8.83 -12.40
C VAL A 100 -16.54 -8.45 -13.47
N ARG A 101 -16.66 -9.05 -14.67
CA ARG A 101 -15.77 -8.78 -15.80
C ARG A 101 -15.88 -7.33 -16.25
N LYS A 102 -17.10 -6.80 -16.40
CA LYS A 102 -17.31 -5.40 -16.85
C LYS A 102 -16.75 -4.40 -15.86
N VAL A 103 -17.02 -4.58 -14.57
CA VAL A 103 -16.51 -3.71 -13.48
C VAL A 103 -14.98 -3.74 -13.44
N TYR A 104 -14.40 -4.92 -13.55
CA TYR A 104 -12.94 -5.07 -13.56
C TYR A 104 -12.28 -4.41 -14.77
N LEU A 105 -12.77 -4.69 -15.99
CA LEU A 105 -12.24 -4.10 -17.22
C LEU A 105 -12.40 -2.57 -17.22
N PHE A 106 -13.55 -2.07 -16.79
CA PHE A 106 -13.76 -0.63 -16.63
C PHE A 106 -12.76 -0.01 -15.66
N GLY A 107 -12.56 -0.63 -14.50
CA GLY A 107 -11.57 -0.16 -13.50
C GLY A 107 -10.15 -0.18 -14.05
N VAL A 108 -9.77 -1.20 -14.83
CA VAL A 108 -8.44 -1.28 -15.46
C VAL A 108 -8.29 -0.22 -16.56
N ALA A 109 -9.30 -0.03 -17.41
CA ALA A 109 -9.28 0.99 -18.45
C ALA A 109 -9.20 2.41 -17.86
N LEU A 110 -10.02 2.69 -16.86
CA LEU A 110 -10.01 3.99 -16.19
C LEU A 110 -8.64 4.25 -15.51
N LEU A 111 -8.05 3.23 -14.85
CA LEU A 111 -6.75 3.36 -14.22
C LEU A 111 -5.62 3.65 -15.22
N SER A 112 -5.71 3.15 -16.46
CA SER A 112 -4.70 3.43 -17.49
C SER A 112 -4.68 4.89 -17.94
N LEU A 113 -5.76 5.67 -17.70
CA LEU A 113 -5.80 7.09 -18.01
C LEU A 113 -4.91 7.92 -17.06
N SER A 114 -4.68 7.46 -15.83
CA SER A 114 -3.86 8.21 -14.87
C SER A 114 -2.43 8.46 -15.37
N PRO A 115 -1.64 7.46 -15.76
CA PRO A 115 -0.30 7.72 -16.31
C PRO A 115 -0.32 8.50 -17.63
N LEU A 116 -1.37 8.36 -18.46
CA LEU A 116 -1.52 9.18 -19.67
C LEU A 116 -1.66 10.66 -19.32
N LEU A 117 -2.48 10.99 -18.32
CA LEU A 117 -2.66 12.38 -17.88
C LEU A 117 -1.37 12.96 -17.30
N TYR A 118 -0.58 12.17 -16.55
CA TYR A 118 0.76 12.60 -16.10
C TYR A 118 1.72 12.80 -17.28
N ALA A 119 1.72 11.90 -18.25
CA ALA A 119 2.59 12.00 -19.43
C ALA A 119 2.27 13.23 -20.30
N LEU A 120 1.01 13.63 -20.36
CA LEU A 120 0.54 14.82 -21.10
C LEU A 120 0.57 16.11 -20.25
N ALA A 121 0.95 16.05 -18.99
CA ALA A 121 0.95 17.21 -18.12
C ALA A 121 2.07 18.21 -18.50
N TYR A 122 1.69 19.45 -18.75
CA TYR A 122 2.59 20.60 -18.93
C TYR A 122 2.58 21.55 -17.74
N ARG A 123 1.60 21.40 -16.86
CA ARG A 123 1.41 22.16 -15.62
C ARG A 123 0.86 21.22 -14.56
N TRP A 124 1.11 21.54 -13.31
CA TRP A 124 0.75 20.71 -12.17
C TRP A 124 -0.78 20.44 -12.04
N GLU A 125 -1.63 21.33 -12.55
CA GLU A 125 -3.10 21.18 -12.48
C GLU A 125 -3.58 19.91 -13.26
N PHE A 126 -2.86 19.49 -14.29
CA PHE A 126 -3.16 18.24 -15.01
C PHE A 126 -2.92 16.99 -14.17
N ALA A 127 -2.16 17.08 -13.08
CA ALA A 127 -1.99 15.97 -12.15
C ALA A 127 -3.24 15.72 -11.28
N VAL A 128 -4.10 16.74 -11.07
CA VAL A 128 -5.32 16.62 -10.25
C VAL A 128 -6.26 15.53 -10.79
N PRO A 129 -6.70 15.53 -12.06
CA PRO A 129 -7.54 14.46 -12.59
C PRO A 129 -6.82 13.12 -12.62
N ALA A 130 -5.50 13.07 -12.82
CA ALA A 130 -4.72 11.83 -12.81
C ALA A 130 -4.79 11.13 -11.45
N ILE A 131 -4.56 11.88 -10.37
CA ILE A 131 -4.55 11.34 -9.02
C ILE A 131 -5.97 11.08 -8.49
N LEU A 132 -6.96 11.87 -8.91
CA LEU A 132 -8.37 11.65 -8.64
C LEU A 132 -8.83 10.30 -9.22
N ILE A 133 -8.50 10.03 -10.49
CA ILE A 133 -8.79 8.75 -11.15
C ILE A 133 -8.14 7.59 -10.39
N SER A 134 -6.89 7.73 -9.97
CA SER A 134 -6.21 6.71 -9.16
C SER A 134 -6.97 6.43 -7.85
N GLY A 135 -7.47 7.46 -7.18
CA GLY A 135 -8.32 7.34 -6.00
C GLY A 135 -9.66 6.64 -6.27
N LEU A 136 -10.36 7.03 -7.35
CA LEU A 136 -11.63 6.43 -7.79
C LEU A 136 -11.46 4.95 -8.16
N CYS A 137 -10.34 4.58 -8.78
CA CYS A 137 -10.07 3.20 -9.20
C CYS A 137 -9.61 2.30 -8.05
N MET A 138 -9.39 2.84 -6.86
CA MET A 138 -8.95 2.07 -5.71
C MET A 138 -9.99 1.01 -5.34
N GLY A 139 -9.71 -0.23 -5.76
CA GLY A 139 -10.61 -1.36 -5.54
C GLY A 139 -11.44 -1.80 -6.77
N LEU A 140 -11.65 -0.99 -7.81
CA LEU A 140 -12.35 -1.42 -9.03
C LEU A 140 -11.52 -2.43 -9.84
N GLY A 141 -10.25 -2.14 -10.06
CA GLY A 141 -9.30 -3.00 -10.79
C GLY A 141 -8.48 -3.93 -9.90
N SER A 142 -8.94 -4.25 -8.69
CA SER A 142 -8.19 -5.07 -7.72
C SER A 142 -8.25 -6.56 -8.07
N CYS A 143 -7.10 -7.25 -7.97
CA CYS A 143 -7.04 -8.71 -8.12
C CYS A 143 -7.85 -9.45 -7.07
N VAL A 144 -8.05 -8.87 -5.89
CA VAL A 144 -8.77 -9.47 -4.77
C VAL A 144 -10.17 -9.91 -5.18
N MET A 145 -10.86 -9.14 -6.04
CA MET A 145 -12.20 -9.48 -6.52
C MET A 145 -12.22 -10.80 -7.28
N TYR A 146 -11.26 -11.04 -8.16
CA TYR A 146 -11.14 -12.31 -8.87
C TYR A 146 -10.59 -13.43 -8.00
N CYS A 147 -9.67 -13.12 -7.07
CA CYS A 147 -9.17 -14.10 -6.11
C CYS A 147 -10.30 -14.66 -5.24
N ASP A 148 -11.22 -13.80 -4.76
CA ASP A 148 -12.32 -14.22 -3.92
C ASP A 148 -13.35 -15.13 -4.65
N LEU A 149 -13.51 -14.93 -5.96
CA LEU A 149 -14.51 -15.62 -6.76
C LEU A 149 -13.97 -16.83 -7.55
N SER A 150 -12.70 -16.80 -7.94
CA SER A 150 -12.10 -17.83 -8.80
C SER A 150 -11.38 -18.92 -8.04
N LEU A 151 -10.99 -18.67 -6.78
CA LEU A 151 -10.24 -19.63 -5.99
C LEU A 151 -11.17 -20.55 -5.19
N PRO A 152 -10.96 -21.89 -5.22
CA PRO A 152 -11.58 -22.81 -4.31
C PRO A 152 -11.32 -22.43 -2.84
N ASN A 153 -12.20 -22.80 -1.93
CA ASN A 153 -12.06 -22.47 -0.51
C ASN A 153 -10.73 -22.99 0.07
N GLU A 154 -10.30 -24.15 -0.37
CA GLU A 154 -9.06 -24.83 0.06
C GLU A 154 -7.79 -24.03 -0.34
N ASP A 155 -7.79 -23.46 -1.53
CA ASP A 155 -6.64 -22.74 -2.10
C ASP A 155 -6.73 -21.21 -1.92
N ARG A 156 -7.81 -20.68 -1.32
CA ARG A 156 -8.06 -19.22 -1.30
C ARG A 156 -7.00 -18.43 -0.56
N ALA A 157 -6.53 -18.93 0.58
CA ALA A 157 -5.49 -18.28 1.37
C ALA A 157 -4.14 -18.32 0.62
N THR A 158 -3.76 -19.49 0.12
CA THR A 158 -2.53 -19.71 -0.64
C THR A 158 -2.53 -18.93 -1.96
N GLY A 159 -3.65 -18.94 -2.70
CA GLY A 159 -3.77 -18.21 -3.95
C GLY A 159 -3.70 -16.69 -3.78
N LYS A 160 -4.26 -16.14 -2.68
CA LYS A 160 -4.09 -14.71 -2.34
C LYS A 160 -2.65 -14.39 -1.96
N ALA A 161 -2.02 -15.22 -1.14
CA ALA A 161 -0.63 -15.04 -0.76
C ALA A 161 0.31 -15.11 -1.97
N LEU A 162 0.02 -15.99 -2.93
CA LEU A 162 0.75 -16.07 -4.20
C LEU A 162 0.58 -14.81 -5.05
N CYS A 163 -0.65 -14.29 -5.18
CA CYS A 163 -0.92 -13.05 -5.91
C CYS A 163 -0.12 -11.87 -5.34
N GLU A 164 -0.04 -11.77 -4.03
CA GLU A 164 0.73 -10.73 -3.36
C GLU A 164 2.25 -10.99 -3.42
N GLY A 165 2.69 -12.20 -3.15
CA GLY A 165 4.11 -12.58 -3.04
C GLY A 165 4.84 -12.60 -4.38
N ILE A 166 4.25 -13.19 -5.43
CA ILE A 166 4.86 -13.20 -6.78
C ILE A 166 5.00 -11.77 -7.32
N GLY A 167 4.03 -10.90 -7.02
CA GLY A 167 4.10 -9.49 -7.42
C GLY A 167 5.20 -8.70 -6.71
N ALA A 168 5.64 -9.11 -5.53
CA ALA A 168 6.65 -8.39 -4.76
C ALA A 168 8.07 -8.51 -5.34
N LEU A 169 8.43 -9.66 -5.92
CA LEU A 169 9.79 -9.90 -6.43
C LEU A 169 10.23 -8.91 -7.53
N PRO A 170 9.45 -8.68 -8.61
CA PRO A 170 9.82 -7.70 -9.61
C PRO A 170 9.84 -6.27 -9.09
N THR A 171 9.00 -5.93 -8.10
CA THR A 171 8.95 -4.57 -7.55
C THR A 171 10.26 -4.15 -6.86
N LEU A 172 11.07 -5.11 -6.40
CA LEU A 172 12.38 -4.82 -5.82
C LEU A 172 13.33 -4.17 -6.83
N PHE A 173 13.23 -4.54 -8.10
CA PHE A 173 14.07 -4.01 -9.17
C PHE A 173 13.51 -2.74 -9.83
N ALA A 174 12.23 -2.45 -9.64
CA ALA A 174 11.56 -1.33 -10.28
C ALA A 174 12.19 0.05 -9.94
N PRO A 175 12.58 0.36 -8.69
CA PRO A 175 13.19 1.65 -8.37
C PRO A 175 14.55 1.85 -9.05
N ALA A 176 15.38 0.82 -9.11
CA ALA A 176 16.68 0.88 -9.78
C ALA A 176 16.53 1.04 -11.30
N THR A 177 15.58 0.31 -11.90
CA THR A 177 15.24 0.46 -13.33
C THR A 177 14.76 1.87 -13.64
N ALA A 178 13.91 2.43 -12.78
CA ALA A 178 13.43 3.80 -12.94
C ALA A 178 14.56 4.84 -12.82
N ALA A 179 15.45 4.70 -11.83
CA ALA A 179 16.61 5.59 -11.67
C ALA A 179 17.51 5.56 -12.91
N PHE A 180 17.77 4.38 -13.47
CA PHE A 180 18.52 4.24 -14.71
C PHE A 180 17.84 4.94 -15.90
N LEU A 181 16.53 4.75 -16.08
CA LEU A 181 15.78 5.40 -17.15
C LEU A 181 15.74 6.92 -16.99
N VAL A 182 15.49 7.42 -15.77
CA VAL A 182 15.52 8.87 -15.48
C VAL A 182 16.89 9.46 -15.87
N THR A 183 17.99 8.74 -15.56
CA THR A 183 19.34 9.18 -15.97
C THR A 183 19.49 9.22 -17.49
N LEU A 184 18.97 8.25 -18.22
CA LEU A 184 19.04 8.20 -19.67
C LEU A 184 18.25 9.33 -20.34
N PHE A 185 17.17 9.78 -19.74
CA PHE A 185 16.28 10.79 -20.30
C PHE A 185 16.54 12.22 -19.80
N GLY A 186 17.60 12.45 -19.03
CA GLY A 186 18.04 13.80 -18.70
C GLY A 186 18.11 14.13 -17.22
N GLY A 187 17.60 13.30 -16.31
CA GLY A 187 17.72 13.50 -14.87
C GLY A 187 16.38 13.75 -14.16
N MET A 188 16.44 14.46 -13.02
CA MET A 188 15.31 14.62 -12.10
C MET A 188 14.34 15.75 -12.47
N ASP A 189 14.39 16.23 -13.70
CA ASP A 189 13.48 17.23 -14.24
C ASP A 189 12.22 16.62 -14.89
N THR A 190 11.34 17.48 -15.40
CA THR A 190 10.11 17.05 -16.08
C THR A 190 10.38 16.18 -17.30
N ASP A 191 11.44 16.44 -18.05
CA ASP A 191 11.73 15.73 -19.30
C ASP A 191 12.34 14.35 -19.03
N GLY A 192 13.14 14.22 -17.97
CA GLY A 192 13.69 12.94 -17.55
C GLY A 192 12.68 12.01 -16.87
N ILE A 193 11.69 12.57 -16.15
CA ILE A 193 10.69 11.76 -15.44
C ILE A 193 9.48 11.40 -16.35
N ARG A 194 9.05 12.27 -17.24
CA ARG A 194 7.88 12.09 -18.12
C ARG A 194 7.88 10.77 -18.91
N PRO A 195 9.00 10.29 -19.48
CA PRO A 195 9.06 9.01 -20.18
C PRO A 195 8.63 7.80 -19.34
N LEU A 196 8.80 7.83 -18.01
CA LEU A 196 8.33 6.77 -17.13
C LEU A 196 6.80 6.64 -17.17
N PHE A 197 6.08 7.77 -17.24
CA PHE A 197 4.61 7.76 -17.34
C PHE A 197 4.14 7.25 -18.70
N TRP A 198 4.84 7.58 -19.78
CA TRP A 198 4.56 6.99 -21.11
C TRP A 198 4.76 5.47 -21.12
N LEU A 199 5.84 5.01 -20.51
CA LEU A 199 6.14 3.57 -20.39
C LEU A 199 5.08 2.86 -19.54
N GLN A 200 4.68 3.46 -18.41
CA GLN A 200 3.62 2.94 -17.56
C GLN A 200 2.27 2.89 -18.29
N PHE A 201 1.92 3.94 -19.05
CA PHE A 201 0.71 3.97 -19.86
C PHE A 201 0.70 2.86 -20.90
N ALA A 202 1.78 2.74 -21.69
CA ALA A 202 1.91 1.69 -22.71
C ALA A 202 1.76 0.28 -22.09
N ALA A 203 2.44 0.04 -20.97
CA ALA A 203 2.33 -1.22 -20.26
C ALA A 203 0.90 -1.48 -19.77
N GLN A 204 0.22 -0.48 -19.21
CA GLN A 204 -1.16 -0.63 -18.75
C GLN A 204 -2.16 -0.89 -19.90
N VAL A 205 -1.95 -0.29 -21.07
CA VAL A 205 -2.76 -0.58 -22.27
C VAL A 205 -2.54 -2.02 -22.73
N ILE A 206 -1.30 -2.46 -22.81
CA ILE A 206 -0.98 -3.87 -23.16
C ILE A 206 -1.64 -4.83 -22.16
N LEU A 207 -1.56 -4.54 -20.87
CA LEU A 207 -2.18 -5.34 -19.81
C LEU A 207 -3.72 -5.30 -19.87
N LEU A 208 -4.32 -4.18 -20.26
CA LEU A 208 -5.76 -4.08 -20.50
C LEU A 208 -6.21 -5.00 -21.65
N ILE A 209 -5.50 -4.96 -22.78
CA ILE A 209 -5.77 -5.83 -23.93
C ILE A 209 -5.60 -7.31 -23.52
N PHE A 210 -4.51 -7.65 -22.81
CA PHE A 210 -4.28 -9.00 -22.33
C PHE A 210 -5.42 -9.52 -21.45
N VAL A 211 -5.89 -8.71 -20.50
CA VAL A 211 -7.01 -9.07 -19.61
C VAL A 211 -8.33 -9.16 -20.39
N TYR A 212 -8.58 -8.22 -21.31
CA TYR A 212 -9.79 -8.22 -22.13
C TYR A 212 -9.94 -9.53 -22.93
N LEU A 213 -8.82 -10.04 -23.48
CA LEU A 213 -8.79 -11.27 -24.30
C LEU A 213 -8.87 -12.56 -23.46
N LYS A 214 -8.37 -12.56 -22.23
CA LYS A 214 -8.18 -13.80 -21.44
C LYS A 214 -9.18 -13.97 -20.30
N VAL A 215 -9.74 -12.88 -19.77
CA VAL A 215 -10.65 -12.96 -18.62
C VAL A 215 -12.08 -13.18 -19.08
N SER A 216 -12.70 -14.24 -18.56
CA SER A 216 -14.11 -14.58 -18.77
C SER A 216 -14.99 -14.10 -17.62
N GLU A 217 -16.30 -14.08 -17.87
CA GLU A 217 -17.31 -13.76 -16.84
C GLU A 217 -17.31 -14.83 -15.74
N LEU A 218 -17.54 -14.38 -14.50
CA LEU A 218 -17.75 -15.24 -13.35
C LEU A 218 -19.20 -15.10 -12.88
N GLU A 219 -19.88 -16.21 -12.75
CA GLU A 219 -21.22 -16.25 -12.18
C GLU A 219 -21.18 -15.85 -10.71
N ARG A 220 -22.11 -15.00 -10.31
CA ARG A 220 -22.26 -14.51 -8.96
C ARG A 220 -23.72 -14.54 -8.54
N PRO A 221 -24.04 -15.05 -7.35
CA PRO A 221 -25.39 -14.89 -6.81
C PRO A 221 -25.70 -13.40 -6.61
N LYS A 222 -26.77 -12.91 -7.23
CA LYS A 222 -27.25 -11.53 -7.06
C LYS A 222 -27.63 -11.32 -5.59
N ARG A 223 -27.08 -10.30 -4.96
CA ARG A 223 -27.47 -9.85 -3.62
C ARG A 223 -28.15 -8.50 -3.73
N ASP A 224 -29.30 -8.36 -3.09
CA ASP A 224 -30.01 -7.08 -2.96
C ASP A 224 -29.30 -6.21 -1.92
N ALA A 225 -28.32 -5.44 -2.36
CA ALA A 225 -27.62 -4.47 -1.51
C ALA A 225 -28.32 -3.11 -1.59
N LYS A 226 -28.90 -2.65 -0.48
CA LYS A 226 -29.52 -1.31 -0.37
C LYS A 226 -28.61 -0.38 0.41
N LEU A 227 -28.29 0.79 -0.16
CA LEU A 227 -27.47 1.83 0.47
C LEU A 227 -28.00 2.30 1.83
N ALA A 228 -29.34 2.32 1.98
CA ALA A 228 -29.99 2.70 3.23
C ALA A 228 -29.62 1.80 4.42
N ASN A 229 -29.32 0.52 4.18
CA ASN A 229 -28.91 -0.41 5.23
C ASN A 229 -27.49 -0.09 5.73
N VAL A 230 -26.62 0.39 4.85
CA VAL A 230 -25.23 0.75 5.20
C VAL A 230 -25.20 1.89 6.20
N LEU A 231 -26.00 2.96 5.99
CA LEU A 231 -26.05 4.12 6.90
C LEU A 231 -26.62 3.78 8.29
N ARG A 232 -27.63 2.90 8.34
CA ARG A 232 -28.20 2.43 9.63
C ARG A 232 -27.16 1.61 10.42
N ASP A 233 -26.37 0.83 9.72
CA ASP A 233 -25.35 -0.03 10.33
C ASP A 233 -24.18 0.76 10.94
N PHE A 234 -23.92 2.00 10.46
CA PHE A 234 -22.96 2.91 11.09
C PHE A 234 -23.31 3.18 12.57
N GLY A 235 -24.58 3.58 12.83
CA GLY A 235 -25.03 3.84 14.18
C GLY A 235 -24.91 2.65 15.12
N GLU A 236 -25.20 1.46 14.60
CA GLU A 236 -25.17 0.22 15.37
C GLU A 236 -23.75 -0.19 15.79
N ILE A 237 -22.78 -0.13 14.87
CA ILE A 237 -21.37 -0.46 15.17
C ILE A 237 -20.78 0.53 16.18
N PHE A 238 -21.10 1.84 16.07
CA PHE A 238 -20.64 2.83 17.03
C PHE A 238 -21.28 2.70 18.42
N ARG A 239 -22.48 2.11 18.51
CA ARG A 239 -23.12 1.82 19.82
C ARG A 239 -22.49 0.63 20.55
N ARG A 240 -21.82 -0.27 19.83
CA ARG A 240 -21.29 -1.54 20.39
C ARG A 240 -20.05 -1.41 21.28
N GLY A 241 -19.40 -0.22 21.36
CA GLY A 241 -18.32 -0.02 22.31
C GLY A 241 -17.33 1.10 22.02
N THR A 242 -16.55 1.45 23.03
CA THR A 242 -15.51 2.48 22.93
C THR A 242 -14.24 1.99 22.22
N ALA A 243 -13.96 0.69 22.23
CA ALA A 243 -12.78 0.10 21.60
C ALA A 243 -12.75 0.30 20.08
N THR A 244 -13.89 0.11 19.39
CA THR A 244 -14.03 0.34 17.95
C THR A 244 -13.81 1.79 17.56
N LYS A 245 -14.33 2.74 18.37
CA LYS A 245 -14.12 4.19 18.15
C LYS A 245 -12.64 4.58 18.31
N ARG A 246 -11.98 4.08 19.35
CA ARG A 246 -10.57 4.35 19.62
C ARG A 246 -9.68 3.75 18.54
N TRP A 247 -10.02 2.55 18.06
CA TRP A 247 -9.31 1.92 16.95
C TRP A 247 -9.49 2.68 15.64
N LEU A 248 -10.70 3.15 15.34
CA LEU A 248 -10.95 3.99 14.18
C LEU A 248 -10.14 5.29 14.21
N LEU A 249 -10.10 5.97 15.37
CA LEU A 249 -9.28 7.17 15.56
C LEU A 249 -7.80 6.86 15.36
N PHE A 250 -7.31 5.74 15.93
CA PHE A 250 -5.93 5.29 15.75
C PHE A 250 -5.57 5.06 14.27
N LEU A 251 -6.44 4.36 13.52
CA LEU A 251 -6.25 4.14 12.08
C LEU A 251 -6.32 5.44 11.28
N SER A 252 -7.22 6.35 11.64
CA SER A 252 -7.34 7.66 11.00
C SER A 252 -6.09 8.51 11.20
N LEU A 253 -5.53 8.55 12.40
CA LEU A 253 -4.26 9.23 12.68
C LEU A 253 -3.09 8.58 11.94
N ASN A 254 -3.06 7.24 11.86
CA ASN A 254 -2.03 6.53 11.09
C ASN A 254 -2.09 6.86 9.59
N LEU A 255 -3.30 6.96 9.02
CA LEU A 255 -3.44 7.35 7.62
C LEU A 255 -3.12 8.84 7.42
N PHE A 256 -3.52 9.71 8.36
CA PHE A 256 -3.19 11.13 8.34
C PHE A 256 -1.68 11.35 8.23
N THR A 257 -0.90 10.82 9.19
CA THR A 257 0.58 10.92 9.17
C THR A 257 1.18 10.24 7.96
N GLY A 258 0.61 9.09 7.53
CA GLY A 258 1.08 8.36 6.37
C GLY A 258 0.87 9.08 5.05
N THR A 259 -0.23 9.80 4.90
CA THR A 259 -0.52 10.56 3.68
C THR A 259 0.39 11.78 3.58
N ILE A 260 0.63 12.48 4.70
CA ILE A 260 1.60 13.58 4.74
C ILE A 260 3.00 13.05 4.35
N LEU A 261 3.44 11.97 4.98
CA LEU A 261 4.75 11.37 4.67
C LEU A 261 4.87 11.00 3.20
N SER A 262 3.90 10.28 2.64
CA SER A 262 3.95 9.82 1.24
C SER A 262 3.95 10.98 0.24
N THR A 263 3.37 12.13 0.61
CA THR A 263 3.35 13.33 -0.23
C THR A 263 4.72 14.04 -0.22
N PHE A 264 5.34 14.20 0.94
CA PHE A 264 6.48 15.11 1.11
C PHE A 264 7.85 14.42 1.22
N MET A 265 7.91 13.10 1.46
CA MET A 265 9.17 12.39 1.70
C MET A 265 10.15 12.49 0.52
N TYR A 266 9.70 12.20 -0.70
CA TYR A 266 10.58 12.24 -1.89
C TYR A 266 10.90 13.66 -2.33
N PRO A 267 9.97 14.63 -2.38
CA PRO A 267 10.31 16.03 -2.55
C PRO A 267 11.34 16.54 -1.53
N PHE A 268 11.18 16.20 -0.25
CA PHE A 268 12.16 16.58 0.78
C PHE A 268 13.53 15.97 0.53
N ALA A 269 13.59 14.69 0.18
CA ALA A 269 14.85 14.03 -0.12
C ALA A 269 15.55 14.68 -1.32
N HIS A 270 14.80 15.09 -2.35
CA HIS A 270 15.34 15.72 -3.53
C HIS A 270 15.67 17.21 -3.32
N GLU A 271 14.68 18.04 -2.95
CA GLU A 271 14.81 19.49 -2.89
C GLU A 271 15.67 19.97 -1.71
N VAL A 272 15.56 19.30 -0.54
CA VAL A 272 16.21 19.76 0.71
C VAL A 272 17.53 19.03 0.96
N LYS A 273 17.57 17.72 0.67
CA LYS A 273 18.76 16.89 0.94
C LYS A 273 19.62 16.63 -0.28
N GLY A 274 19.21 17.09 -1.48
CA GLY A 274 19.97 16.93 -2.71
C GLY A 274 20.10 15.48 -3.19
N ALA A 275 19.12 14.63 -2.89
CA ALA A 275 19.11 13.25 -3.34
C ALA A 275 18.93 13.19 -4.86
N ASP A 276 19.80 12.46 -5.52
CA ASP A 276 19.68 12.13 -6.94
C ASP A 276 18.71 10.96 -7.18
N GLN A 277 18.49 10.60 -8.44
CA GLN A 277 17.58 9.52 -8.83
C GLN A 277 17.99 8.16 -8.24
N PHE A 278 19.28 7.89 -8.05
CA PHE A 278 19.75 6.63 -7.47
C PHE A 278 19.49 6.56 -5.97
N ILE A 279 19.67 7.66 -5.25
CA ILE A 279 19.33 7.75 -3.82
C ILE A 279 17.82 7.64 -3.63
N ILE A 280 16.99 8.32 -4.45
CA ILE A 280 15.52 8.17 -4.41
C ILE A 280 15.09 6.72 -4.66
N GLY A 281 15.65 6.10 -5.69
CA GLY A 281 15.43 4.66 -5.96
C GLY A 281 15.93 3.78 -4.82
N GLY A 282 17.08 4.10 -4.25
CA GLY A 282 17.70 3.40 -3.13
C GLY A 282 16.84 3.43 -1.85
N ILE A 283 16.26 4.59 -1.50
CA ILE A 283 15.31 4.73 -0.38
C ILE A 283 14.17 3.74 -0.55
N THR A 284 13.56 3.72 -1.74
CA THR A 284 12.43 2.84 -2.04
C THR A 284 12.84 1.36 -2.00
N THR A 285 13.97 1.01 -2.59
CA THR A 285 14.52 -0.36 -2.54
C THR A 285 14.79 -0.79 -1.10
N ALA A 286 15.36 0.09 -0.27
CA ALA A 286 15.61 -0.17 1.14
C ALA A 286 14.31 -0.44 1.93
N MET A 287 13.25 0.35 1.67
CA MET A 287 11.93 0.12 2.25
C MET A 287 11.36 -1.27 1.88
N ILE A 288 11.39 -1.61 0.59
CA ILE A 288 10.89 -2.92 0.08
C ILE A 288 11.72 -4.06 0.65
N LEU A 289 13.03 -3.90 0.75
CA LEU A 289 13.94 -4.91 1.32
C LEU A 289 13.61 -5.18 2.79
N THR A 290 13.41 -4.14 3.59
CA THR A 290 12.98 -4.28 4.99
C THR A 290 11.64 -5.01 5.09
N GLU A 291 10.67 -4.65 4.27
CA GLU A 291 9.38 -5.34 4.22
C GLU A 291 9.56 -6.82 3.88
N ALA A 292 10.32 -7.14 2.83
CA ALA A 292 10.54 -8.52 2.38
C ALA A 292 11.25 -9.39 3.44
N LEU A 293 12.26 -8.85 4.12
CA LEU A 293 13.05 -9.59 5.11
C LEU A 293 12.31 -9.75 6.44
N PHE A 294 11.61 -8.71 6.90
CA PHE A 294 11.08 -8.65 8.27
C PHE A 294 9.57 -8.94 8.39
N SER A 295 8.79 -8.93 7.29
CA SER A 295 7.34 -9.16 7.36
C SER A 295 6.98 -10.52 7.97
N THR A 296 7.61 -11.60 7.54
CA THR A 296 7.33 -12.94 8.06
C THR A 296 7.83 -13.16 9.50
N PRO A 297 9.09 -12.85 9.86
CA PRO A 297 9.55 -13.05 11.24
C PRO A 297 8.81 -12.15 12.24
N LEU A 298 8.56 -10.88 11.92
CA LEU A 298 7.83 -9.98 12.80
C LEU A 298 6.33 -10.29 12.86
N GLY A 299 5.73 -10.79 11.77
CA GLY A 299 4.37 -11.33 11.79
C GLY A 299 4.21 -12.50 12.77
N ARG A 300 5.13 -13.48 12.72
CA ARG A 300 5.16 -14.59 13.69
C ARG A 300 5.39 -14.13 15.12
N LEU A 301 6.22 -13.11 15.29
CA LEU A 301 6.47 -12.52 16.61
C LEU A 301 5.23 -11.82 17.16
N ALA A 302 4.48 -11.11 16.29
CA ALA A 302 3.20 -10.49 16.64
C ALA A 302 2.16 -11.51 17.13
N ASP A 303 2.09 -12.67 16.46
CA ASP A 303 1.19 -13.77 16.87
C ASP A 303 1.60 -14.43 18.22
N LYS A 304 2.86 -14.33 18.63
CA LYS A 304 3.37 -14.88 19.90
C LYS A 304 3.31 -13.89 21.06
N MET A 305 3.75 -12.66 20.84
CA MET A 305 3.91 -11.64 21.89
C MET A 305 2.67 -10.76 22.10
N GLY A 306 1.74 -10.77 21.15
CA GLY A 306 0.62 -9.86 21.08
C GLY A 306 0.81 -8.78 20.01
N ARG A 307 -0.26 -8.49 19.30
CA ARG A 307 -0.24 -7.57 18.15
C ARG A 307 0.01 -6.13 18.56
N LYS A 308 -0.57 -5.72 19.68
CA LYS A 308 -0.41 -4.39 20.25
C LYS A 308 1.04 -4.11 20.66
N LYS A 309 1.75 -5.09 21.21
CA LYS A 309 3.17 -4.96 21.60
C LYS A 309 4.07 -4.68 20.39
N MET A 310 3.74 -5.25 19.23
CA MET A 310 4.48 -4.99 17.99
C MET A 310 4.43 -3.53 17.57
N PHE A 311 3.31 -2.83 17.78
CA PHE A 311 3.25 -1.40 17.48
C PHE A 311 4.16 -0.57 18.37
N TYR A 312 4.27 -0.93 19.66
CA TYR A 312 5.18 -0.25 20.58
C TYR A 312 6.66 -0.43 20.22
N ILE A 313 7.00 -1.53 19.52
CA ILE A 313 8.35 -1.77 19.02
C ILE A 313 8.59 -1.06 17.67
N LEU A 314 7.64 -1.18 16.73
CA LEU A 314 7.82 -0.72 15.35
C LEU A 314 7.60 0.79 15.19
N THR A 315 6.71 1.42 15.99
CA THR A 315 6.46 2.86 15.88
C THR A 315 7.66 3.73 16.22
N PRO A 316 8.45 3.46 17.28
CA PRO A 316 9.70 4.19 17.54
C PRO A 316 10.73 4.05 16.40
N LEU A 317 10.84 2.88 15.76
CA LEU A 317 11.75 2.68 14.62
C LEU A 317 11.33 3.56 13.44
N PHE A 318 10.04 3.64 13.16
CA PHE A 318 9.50 4.53 12.14
C PHE A 318 9.68 6.02 12.52
N SER A 319 9.48 6.38 13.77
CA SER A 319 9.74 7.74 14.27
C SER A 319 11.22 8.10 14.14
N LEU A 320 12.11 7.16 14.44
CA LEU A 320 13.55 7.31 14.22
C LEU A 320 13.88 7.51 12.73
N ALA A 321 13.17 6.82 11.82
CA ALA A 321 13.36 7.02 10.39
C ALA A 321 13.09 8.47 9.95
N ASN A 322 12.01 9.08 10.46
CA ASN A 322 11.69 10.48 10.18
C ASN A 322 12.73 11.44 10.78
N ILE A 323 13.25 11.15 11.98
CA ILE A 323 14.32 11.93 12.58
C ILE A 323 15.60 11.83 11.74
N VAL A 324 16.00 10.61 11.34
CA VAL A 324 17.17 10.40 10.47
C VAL A 324 17.01 11.14 9.14
N LEU A 325 15.80 11.12 8.55
CA LEU A 325 15.51 11.87 7.33
C LEU A 325 15.81 13.38 7.50
N VAL A 326 15.36 13.97 8.63
CA VAL A 326 15.54 15.40 8.91
C VAL A 326 16.99 15.74 9.22
N ILE A 327 17.70 14.96 10.05
CA ILE A 327 19.06 15.27 10.49
C ILE A 327 20.15 14.76 9.53
N ALA A 328 19.78 14.04 8.46
CA ALA A 328 20.71 13.46 7.49
C ALA A 328 21.76 14.51 7.02
N PRO A 329 23.06 14.30 7.28
CA PRO A 329 24.10 15.24 6.89
C PRO A 329 24.49 15.11 5.40
N SER A 330 24.13 13.99 4.78
CA SER A 330 24.36 13.74 3.34
C SER A 330 23.26 12.86 2.78
N PRO A 331 23.03 12.87 1.44
CA PRO A 331 21.98 12.07 0.80
C PRO A 331 22.09 10.56 1.07
N ASN A 332 23.28 10.01 1.27
CA ASN A 332 23.48 8.60 1.55
C ASN A 332 22.83 8.13 2.85
N TRP A 333 22.70 9.00 3.87
CA TRP A 333 22.00 8.69 5.12
C TRP A 333 20.50 8.43 4.91
N LEU A 334 19.93 8.91 3.80
CA LEU A 334 18.54 8.68 3.45
C LEU A 334 18.26 7.20 3.16
N LEU A 335 19.27 6.41 2.77
CA LEU A 335 19.14 4.97 2.62
C LEU A 335 18.85 4.29 3.97
N LEU A 336 19.48 4.75 5.06
CA LEU A 336 19.17 4.28 6.41
C LEU A 336 17.75 4.69 6.82
N ALA A 337 17.34 5.92 6.51
CA ALA A 337 15.95 6.34 6.73
C ALA A 337 14.98 5.43 5.97
N GLY A 338 15.26 5.07 4.73
CA GLY A 338 14.48 4.12 3.93
C GLY A 338 14.35 2.75 4.58
N LEU A 339 15.47 2.16 5.06
CA LEU A 339 15.44 0.88 5.80
C LEU A 339 14.52 0.95 7.02
N LEU A 340 14.64 2.01 7.82
CA LEU A 340 13.80 2.20 9.00
C LEU A 340 12.33 2.46 8.66
N MET A 341 12.04 3.17 7.55
CA MET A 341 10.67 3.41 7.08
C MET A 341 9.96 2.13 6.65
N GLY A 342 10.67 1.12 6.16
CA GLY A 342 10.11 -0.19 5.82
C GLY A 342 9.38 -0.84 6.99
N PHE A 343 9.75 -0.59 8.24
CA PHE A 343 9.05 -1.10 9.42
C PHE A 343 7.62 -0.55 9.57
N ARG A 344 7.31 0.60 8.98
CA ARG A 344 5.93 1.08 8.90
C ARG A 344 5.06 0.14 8.08
N THR A 345 5.54 -0.30 6.92
CA THR A 345 4.81 -1.26 6.06
C THR A 345 4.63 -2.60 6.78
N VAL A 346 5.68 -3.08 7.47
CA VAL A 346 5.58 -4.30 8.29
C VAL A 346 4.50 -4.17 9.38
N SER A 347 4.35 -3.00 10.00
CA SER A 347 3.31 -2.78 11.01
C SER A 347 1.89 -2.89 10.47
N MET A 348 1.67 -2.68 9.15
CA MET A 348 0.35 -2.80 8.52
C MET A 348 -0.22 -4.22 8.57
N PHE A 349 0.61 -5.26 8.66
CA PHE A 349 0.13 -6.64 8.83
C PHE A 349 -0.56 -6.84 10.19
N ALA A 350 -0.02 -6.22 11.25
CA ALA A 350 -0.66 -6.26 12.57
C ALA A 350 -2.00 -5.49 12.58
N TYR A 351 -2.11 -4.35 11.86
CA TYR A 351 -3.41 -3.66 11.67
C TYR A 351 -4.44 -4.55 10.98
N GLY A 352 -4.01 -5.23 9.90
CA GLY A 352 -4.84 -6.11 9.11
C GLY A 352 -5.49 -7.21 9.96
N SER A 353 -4.76 -7.71 10.94
CA SER A 353 -5.22 -8.77 11.84
C SER A 353 -6.12 -8.25 12.96
N MET A 354 -5.78 -7.16 13.64
CA MET A 354 -6.58 -6.59 14.73
C MET A 354 -7.94 -6.04 14.27
N THR A 355 -7.99 -5.46 13.07
CA THR A 355 -9.19 -4.80 12.56
C THR A 355 -10.44 -5.69 12.54
N PRO A 356 -10.43 -6.91 11.98
CA PRO A 356 -11.60 -7.78 11.99
C PRO A 356 -11.91 -8.39 13.37
N GLU A 357 -10.93 -8.46 14.28
CA GLU A 357 -11.10 -9.08 15.59
C GLU A 357 -11.85 -8.20 16.60
N LEU A 358 -11.95 -6.90 16.33
CA LEU A 358 -12.67 -5.94 17.17
C LEU A 358 -14.19 -5.98 16.97
N VAL A 359 -14.68 -6.70 15.96
CA VAL A 359 -16.10 -6.79 15.62
C VAL A 359 -16.52 -8.25 15.35
N PRO A 360 -17.81 -8.62 15.55
CA PRO A 360 -18.34 -9.92 15.17
C PRO A 360 -18.14 -10.24 13.68
N ARG A 361 -18.02 -11.51 13.33
CA ARG A 361 -17.74 -11.99 11.96
C ARG A 361 -18.76 -11.48 10.91
N ASP A 362 -20.02 -11.37 11.28
CA ASP A 362 -21.10 -10.84 10.44
C ASP A 362 -20.97 -9.34 10.12
N CYS A 363 -20.23 -8.60 10.93
CA CYS A 363 -20.02 -7.15 10.79
C CYS A 363 -18.71 -6.75 10.08
N ILE A 364 -17.79 -7.68 9.78
CA ILE A 364 -16.44 -7.38 9.25
C ILE A 364 -16.50 -6.55 7.96
N GLY A 365 -17.39 -6.91 7.02
CA GLY A 365 -17.50 -6.17 5.75
C GLY A 365 -17.96 -4.73 5.95
N ARG A 366 -18.97 -4.52 6.79
CA ARG A 366 -19.50 -3.20 7.18
C ARG A 366 -18.45 -2.38 7.90
N TRP A 367 -17.74 -2.99 8.83
CA TRP A 367 -16.66 -2.37 9.59
C TRP A 367 -15.53 -1.86 8.68
N ARG A 368 -15.11 -2.67 7.70
CA ARG A 368 -14.11 -2.26 6.69
C ARG A 368 -14.59 -1.07 5.85
N GLY A 369 -15.89 -1.03 5.51
CA GLY A 369 -16.50 0.10 4.81
C GLY A 369 -16.45 1.39 5.63
N ILE A 370 -16.77 1.31 6.93
CA ILE A 370 -16.71 2.44 7.88
C ILE A 370 -15.27 2.96 7.98
N ILE A 371 -14.31 2.07 8.19
CA ILE A 371 -12.89 2.43 8.25
C ILE A 371 -12.47 3.13 6.94
N GLY A 372 -12.79 2.53 5.78
CA GLY A 372 -12.45 3.10 4.48
C GLY A 372 -13.01 4.51 4.28
N PHE A 373 -14.25 4.76 4.71
CA PHE A 373 -14.88 6.07 4.63
C PHE A 373 -14.18 7.11 5.54
N PHE A 374 -14.04 6.82 6.84
CA PHE A 374 -13.44 7.76 7.78
C PHE A 374 -11.96 8.03 7.49
N THR A 375 -11.20 6.99 7.18
CA THR A 375 -9.80 7.16 6.82
C THR A 375 -9.64 7.90 5.49
N GLY A 376 -10.53 7.67 4.52
CA GLY A 376 -10.60 8.44 3.28
C GLY A 376 -10.87 9.93 3.55
N LEU A 377 -11.84 10.23 4.41
CA LEU A 377 -12.19 11.61 4.77
C LEU A 377 -11.02 12.35 5.44
N VAL A 378 -10.31 11.68 6.36
CA VAL A 378 -9.14 12.25 7.06
C VAL A 378 -7.94 12.42 6.11
N SER A 379 -7.82 11.62 5.07
CA SER A 379 -6.74 11.72 4.08
C SER A 379 -6.89 12.94 3.15
N ILE A 380 -8.04 13.61 3.10
CA ILE A 380 -8.25 14.80 2.28
C ILE A 380 -7.48 16.02 2.83
N PRO A 381 -7.65 16.45 4.09
CA PRO A 381 -6.95 17.62 4.61
C PRO A 381 -5.47 17.37 4.92
N ALA A 382 -5.05 16.11 5.10
CA ALA A 382 -3.71 15.79 5.57
C ALA A 382 -2.59 16.34 4.68
N PRO A 383 -2.56 16.11 3.35
CA PRO A 383 -1.51 16.66 2.50
C PRO A 383 -1.53 18.17 2.39
N ILE A 384 -2.72 18.82 2.43
CA ILE A 384 -2.85 20.29 2.44
C ILE A 384 -2.22 20.86 3.71
N ILE A 385 -2.54 20.28 4.88
CA ILE A 385 -1.94 20.66 6.15
C ILE A 385 -0.42 20.49 6.11
N GLY A 386 0.06 19.37 5.54
CA GLY A 386 1.50 19.14 5.32
C GLY A 386 2.14 20.22 4.44
N GLY A 387 1.46 20.67 3.39
CA GLY A 387 1.92 21.75 2.53
C GLY A 387 1.99 23.11 3.25
N PHE A 388 0.96 23.44 4.06
CA PHE A 388 1.00 24.62 4.91
C PHE A 388 2.16 24.60 5.91
N ILE A 389 2.42 23.46 6.55
CA ILE A 389 3.55 23.31 7.46
C ILE A 389 4.86 23.53 6.71
N TRP A 390 5.00 22.93 5.52
CA TRP A 390 6.18 23.06 4.69
C TRP A 390 6.49 24.53 4.33
N GLU A 391 5.49 25.30 3.88
CA GLU A 391 5.67 26.69 3.42
C GLU A 391 5.86 27.71 4.57
N HIS A 392 5.20 27.50 5.73
CA HIS A 392 5.19 28.50 6.79
C HIS A 392 6.15 28.20 7.94
N LEU A 393 6.38 26.93 8.26
CA LEU A 393 7.26 26.51 9.34
C LEU A 393 8.60 25.95 8.84
N GLY A 394 8.60 25.44 7.60
CA GLY A 394 9.76 24.79 6.98
C GLY A 394 9.54 23.30 6.74
N PRO A 395 10.28 22.74 5.75
CA PRO A 395 10.10 21.35 5.30
C PRO A 395 10.41 20.31 6.39
N GLU A 396 11.34 20.58 7.30
CA GLU A 396 11.71 19.66 8.40
C GLU A 396 10.55 19.46 9.39
N TRP A 397 9.77 20.50 9.63
CA TRP A 397 8.66 20.47 10.59
C TRP A 397 7.55 19.51 10.19
N VAL A 398 7.40 19.24 8.90
CA VAL A 398 6.45 18.22 8.40
C VAL A 398 6.73 16.86 9.05
N PHE A 399 7.99 16.45 9.12
CA PHE A 399 8.40 15.15 9.67
C PHE A 399 8.45 15.17 11.20
N ILE A 400 8.85 16.28 11.81
CA ILE A 400 8.86 16.46 13.28
C ILE A 400 7.44 16.36 13.82
N ILE A 401 6.44 16.97 13.17
CA ILE A 401 5.02 16.91 13.58
C ILE A 401 4.49 15.48 13.40
N ILE A 402 4.88 14.74 12.34
CA ILE A 402 4.54 13.31 12.21
C ILE A 402 5.04 12.52 13.42
N VAL A 403 6.30 12.72 13.82
CA VAL A 403 6.89 12.06 14.99
C VAL A 403 6.14 12.44 16.26
N ALA A 404 5.82 13.72 16.45
CA ALA A 404 5.06 14.19 17.62
C ALA A 404 3.66 13.56 17.70
N ILE A 405 2.92 13.52 16.59
CA ILE A 405 1.59 12.88 16.52
C ILE A 405 1.72 11.38 16.84
N ASP A 406 2.71 10.70 16.28
CA ASP A 406 2.90 9.28 16.45
C ASP A 406 3.26 8.92 17.91
N LEU A 407 4.16 9.65 18.54
CA LEU A 407 4.63 9.36 19.91
C LEU A 407 3.70 9.93 20.99
N VAL A 408 3.19 11.16 20.82
CA VAL A 408 2.43 11.85 21.87
C VAL A 408 0.93 11.54 21.82
N ILE A 409 0.37 11.28 20.63
CA ILE A 409 -1.07 11.06 20.48
C ILE A 409 -1.37 9.59 20.17
N ARG A 410 -0.75 9.03 19.13
CA ARG A 410 -1.10 7.70 18.62
C ARG A 410 -0.66 6.58 19.56
N MET A 411 0.53 6.66 20.15
CA MET A 411 1.01 5.63 21.11
C MET A 411 0.19 5.59 22.40
N PRO A 412 -0.13 6.72 23.08
CA PRO A 412 -1.05 6.71 24.23
C PRO A 412 -2.47 6.24 23.86
N LEU A 413 -2.98 6.65 22.69
CA LEU A 413 -4.29 6.18 22.22
C LEU A 413 -4.33 4.66 22.05
N LEU A 414 -3.27 4.06 21.52
CA LEU A 414 -3.13 2.61 21.40
C LEU A 414 -3.19 1.90 22.78
N TYR A 415 -2.69 2.52 23.83
CA TYR A 415 -2.78 1.96 25.19
C TYR A 415 -4.23 1.68 25.59
N THR A 416 -5.15 2.53 25.16
CA THR A 416 -6.58 2.44 25.48
C THR A 416 -7.35 1.40 24.65
N VAL A 417 -6.74 0.86 23.58
CA VAL A 417 -7.32 -0.22 22.76
C VAL A 417 -6.99 -1.56 23.39
N PRO A 418 -7.95 -2.50 23.55
CA PRO A 418 -7.66 -3.82 24.12
C PRO A 418 -6.75 -4.65 23.20
N GLU A 419 -5.93 -5.54 23.79
CA GLU A 419 -5.25 -6.58 23.01
C GLU A 419 -6.29 -7.58 22.49
N THR A 420 -6.15 -7.98 21.23
CA THR A 420 -7.15 -8.85 20.57
C THR A 420 -6.74 -10.33 20.62
N LEU A 421 -5.45 -10.62 20.76
CA LEU A 421 -4.95 -11.99 20.77
C LEU A 421 -5.47 -12.80 21.98
N ASP A 422 -5.55 -12.18 23.17
CA ASP A 422 -6.02 -12.84 24.40
C ASP A 422 -7.54 -13.10 24.40
N ARG A 423 -8.32 -12.32 23.63
CA ARG A 423 -9.76 -12.52 23.51
C ARG A 423 -10.11 -13.81 22.75
N ASN A 424 -9.33 -14.17 21.75
CA ASN A 424 -9.57 -15.39 20.96
C ASN A 424 -9.18 -16.65 21.77
N ARG A 425 -8.16 -16.59 22.60
CA ARG A 425 -7.79 -17.71 23.49
C ARG A 425 -8.86 -18.02 24.55
N ASN A 426 -9.54 -17.00 25.07
CA ASN A 426 -10.61 -17.17 26.06
C ASN A 426 -11.98 -17.52 25.45
N ALA A 427 -12.13 -17.46 24.12
CA ALA A 427 -13.35 -17.86 23.42
C ALA A 427 -13.28 -19.31 22.90
N GLU A 428 -12.10 -19.91 22.88
CA GLU A 428 -11.86 -21.31 22.50
C GLU A 428 -11.65 -22.24 23.72
N SER A 429 -11.54 -21.68 24.94
CA SER A 429 -11.56 -22.39 26.24
C SER A 429 -12.96 -22.35 26.87
#